data_e8d4980bb97ea9229a9688b891a7bfae
#
_entry.id   e8d4980bb97ea9229a9688b891a7bfae
#
_cell.length_a   1.000
_cell.length_b   1.000
_cell.length_c   1.000
_cell.angle_alpha   90.00
_cell.angle_beta   90.00
_cell.angle_gamma   90.00
#
_symmetry.space_group_name_H-M   'P 1'
#
loop_
_entity.id
_entity.type
_entity.pdbx_description
1 polymer ?
#
loop_
_entity_poly.entity_id
_entity_poly.type
_entity_poly.pdbx_seq_one_letter_code
_entity_poly.pdbx_strand_id
1 'polypeptide(L)'
;MAQGSIATVATDHAPWTLAQKLDPALDATDLRLGMAELETMLPMLWWAGVRTGRLSVSRFVELTSTNPAKLFGMYPRKGTIAVGSDADLVVWNADEQRI
;
A
#
# COMPACT_ATOMS: atom_id res chain seq x y z
N MET A 1 12.35 6.67 0.64
CA MET A 1 11.94 5.35 1.16
C MET A 1 13.13 4.53 1.66
N ALA A 2 14.11 4.21 0.83
CA ALA A 2 15.26 3.39 1.22
C ALA A 2 16.07 3.95 2.39
N GLN A 3 16.24 5.26 2.47
CA GLN A 3 17.02 5.96 3.50
C GLN A 3 16.26 6.21 4.82
N GLY A 4 15.04 5.67 4.99
CA GLY A 4 14.28 5.80 6.23
C GLY A 4 13.45 7.09 6.40
N SER A 5 13.56 8.07 5.50
CA SER A 5 12.85 9.35 5.59
C SER A 5 11.32 9.22 5.48
N ILE A 6 10.82 8.15 4.86
CA ILE A 6 9.39 7.83 4.75
C ILE A 6 9.12 6.63 5.64
N ALA A 7 8.22 6.75 6.60
CA ALA A 7 7.92 5.70 7.56
C ALA A 7 6.87 4.71 7.05
N THR A 8 5.85 5.18 6.33
CA THR A 8 4.72 4.38 5.85
C THR A 8 4.34 4.75 4.42
N VAL A 9 3.64 3.85 3.74
CA VAL A 9 3.02 4.09 2.43
C VAL A 9 1.54 3.76 2.53
N ALA A 10 0.69 4.61 1.94
CA ALA A 10 -0.75 4.41 1.84
C ALA A 10 -1.23 4.74 0.43
N THR A 11 -2.41 4.26 0.06
CA THR A 11 -2.95 4.38 -1.30
C THR A 11 -3.68 5.70 -1.54
N ASP A 12 -4.28 6.28 -0.51
CA ASP A 12 -5.30 7.32 -0.69
C ASP A 12 -6.40 6.88 -1.67
N HIS A 13 -6.83 5.62 -1.54
CA HIS A 13 -7.74 4.95 -2.48
C HIS A 13 -9.04 5.71 -2.67
N ALA A 14 -9.30 6.17 -3.89
CA ALA A 14 -10.49 6.91 -4.29
C ALA A 14 -11.19 6.23 -5.49
N PRO A 15 -12.07 5.23 -5.25
CA PRO A 15 -12.61 4.33 -6.28
C PRO A 15 -13.80 4.95 -7.03
N TRP A 16 -13.64 6.14 -7.58
CA TRP A 16 -14.66 6.75 -8.42
C TRP A 16 -14.74 6.04 -9.77
N THR A 17 -15.94 5.75 -10.22
CA THR A 17 -16.17 5.25 -11.57
C THR A 17 -15.88 6.35 -12.61
N LEU A 18 -15.63 5.97 -13.87
CA LEU A 18 -15.43 6.91 -14.94
C LEU A 18 -16.64 7.86 -15.11
N ALA A 19 -17.85 7.32 -15.02
CA ALA A 19 -19.08 8.11 -15.08
C ALA A 19 -19.16 9.17 -13.96
N GLN A 20 -18.78 8.79 -12.74
CA GLN A 20 -18.73 9.73 -11.63
C GLN A 20 -17.66 10.81 -11.79
N LYS A 21 -16.52 10.48 -12.41
CA LYS A 21 -15.45 11.46 -12.69
C LYS A 21 -15.79 12.43 -13.82
N LEU A 22 -16.57 11.97 -14.80
CA LEU A 22 -16.96 12.73 -15.98
C LEU A 22 -18.38 13.29 -15.88
N ASP A 23 -18.96 13.31 -14.69
CA ASP A 23 -20.31 13.87 -14.48
C ASP A 23 -20.31 15.35 -14.88
N PRO A 24 -21.10 15.74 -15.90
CA PRO A 24 -21.14 17.11 -16.39
C PRO A 24 -21.75 18.12 -15.40
N ALA A 25 -22.37 17.63 -14.32
CA ALA A 25 -22.87 18.47 -13.24
C ALA A 25 -21.78 18.94 -12.26
N LEU A 26 -20.56 18.35 -12.32
CA LEU A 26 -19.43 18.73 -11.48
C LEU A 26 -18.78 20.01 -12.02
N ASP A 27 -18.53 20.95 -11.14
CA ASP A 27 -17.68 22.10 -11.44
C ASP A 27 -16.22 21.86 -11.02
N ALA A 28 -15.36 22.84 -11.20
CA ALA A 28 -13.93 22.73 -10.89
C ALA A 28 -13.62 22.52 -9.39
N THR A 29 -14.58 22.81 -8.52
CA THR A 29 -14.45 22.66 -7.06
C THR A 29 -14.92 21.29 -6.56
N ASP A 30 -15.73 20.59 -7.35
CA ASP A 30 -16.36 19.31 -7.01
C ASP A 30 -15.72 18.10 -7.71
N LEU A 31 -14.57 18.29 -8.35
CA LEU A 31 -13.87 17.23 -9.08
C LEU A 31 -13.61 16.00 -8.23
N ARG A 32 -13.94 14.83 -8.76
CA ARG A 32 -13.68 13.52 -8.15
C ARG A 32 -12.22 13.13 -8.37
N LEU A 33 -11.34 13.65 -7.52
CA LEU A 33 -9.89 13.40 -7.59
C LEU A 33 -9.51 12.01 -7.04
N GLY A 34 -8.30 11.59 -7.36
CA GLY A 34 -7.72 10.32 -6.88
C GLY A 34 -7.98 9.12 -7.81
N MET A 35 -7.39 8.00 -7.45
CA MET A 35 -7.40 6.75 -8.22
C MET A 35 -7.74 5.56 -7.33
N ALA A 36 -8.21 4.47 -7.95
CA ALA A 36 -8.43 3.19 -7.29
C ALA A 36 -7.11 2.41 -7.24
N GLU A 37 -6.38 2.47 -6.13
CA GLU A 37 -5.04 1.90 -6.00
C GLU A 37 -4.91 0.78 -4.97
N LEU A 38 -6.01 0.36 -4.33
CA LEU A 38 -5.95 -0.64 -3.26
C LEU A 38 -5.34 -1.97 -3.72
N GLU A 39 -5.69 -2.42 -4.93
CA GLU A 39 -5.18 -3.66 -5.51
C GLU A 39 -3.75 -3.52 -6.04
N THR A 40 -3.38 -2.33 -6.52
CA THR A 40 -2.13 -2.13 -7.28
C THR A 40 -0.95 -1.67 -6.43
N MET A 41 -1.17 -1.07 -5.27
CA MET A 41 -0.10 -0.49 -4.45
C MET A 41 1.01 -1.49 -4.10
N LEU A 42 0.66 -2.66 -3.57
CA LEU A 42 1.67 -3.64 -3.16
C LEU A 42 2.45 -4.21 -4.36
N PRO A 43 1.79 -4.66 -5.45
CA PRO A 43 2.49 -5.11 -6.66
C PRO A 43 3.39 -4.02 -7.26
N MET A 44 2.93 -2.79 -7.35
CA MET A 44 3.73 -1.69 -7.88
C MET A 44 4.94 -1.36 -7.01
N LEU A 45 4.76 -1.31 -5.68
CA LEU A 45 5.86 -1.06 -4.76
C LEU A 45 6.88 -2.21 -4.77
N TRP A 46 6.42 -3.44 -4.91
CA TRP A 46 7.27 -4.60 -5.09
C TRP A 46 8.08 -4.52 -6.39
N TRP A 47 7.41 -4.28 -7.50
CA TRP A 47 8.04 -4.19 -8.82
C TRP A 47 9.04 -3.03 -8.89
N ALA A 48 8.62 -1.81 -8.58
CA ALA A 48 9.45 -0.62 -8.71
C ALA A 48 10.47 -0.45 -7.58
N GLY A 49 10.24 -1.09 -6.43
CA GLY A 49 11.08 -0.99 -5.24
C GLY A 49 12.00 -2.21 -5.08
N VAL A 50 11.41 -3.37 -4.82
CA VAL A 50 12.17 -4.57 -4.43
C VAL A 50 12.86 -5.20 -5.62
N ARG A 51 12.18 -5.45 -6.73
CA ARG A 51 12.78 -6.07 -7.91
C ARG A 51 13.88 -5.25 -8.56
N THR A 52 13.82 -3.94 -8.43
CA THR A 52 14.87 -3.04 -8.92
C THR A 52 16.04 -2.86 -7.93
N GLY A 53 15.98 -3.50 -6.76
CA GLY A 53 17.00 -3.36 -5.72
C GLY A 53 16.99 -2.03 -4.96
N ARG A 54 15.99 -1.17 -5.18
CA ARG A 54 15.85 0.13 -4.47
C ARG A 54 15.37 -0.03 -3.04
N LEU A 55 14.63 -1.10 -2.75
CA LEU A 55 14.16 -1.48 -1.43
C LEU A 55 14.56 -2.92 -1.13
N SER A 56 14.96 -3.18 0.11
CA SER A 56 15.04 -4.56 0.61
C SER A 56 13.62 -5.10 0.89
N VAL A 57 13.47 -6.43 0.91
CA VAL A 57 12.21 -7.08 1.31
C VAL A 57 11.79 -6.64 2.71
N SER A 58 12.74 -6.59 3.66
CA SER A 58 12.47 -6.13 5.02
C SER A 58 11.93 -4.70 5.03
N ARG A 59 12.53 -3.80 4.22
CA ARG A 59 12.07 -2.41 4.13
C ARG A 59 10.68 -2.29 3.49
N PHE A 60 10.38 -3.12 2.50
CA PHE A 60 9.04 -3.22 1.94
C PHE A 60 8.01 -3.59 3.02
N VAL A 61 8.29 -4.63 3.83
CA VAL A 61 7.40 -5.06 4.94
C VAL A 61 7.28 -3.99 6.03
N GLU A 62 8.38 -3.31 6.37
CA GLU A 62 8.33 -2.19 7.32
C GLU A 62 7.38 -1.09 6.86
N LEU A 63 7.46 -0.66 5.60
CA LEU A 63 6.66 0.44 5.04
C LEU A 63 5.18 0.10 4.95
N THR A 64 4.84 -1.16 4.68
CA THR A 64 3.48 -1.59 4.35
C THR A 64 2.75 -2.29 5.50
N SER A 65 3.47 -2.73 6.54
CA SER A 65 2.90 -3.52 7.63
C SER A 65 3.41 -3.09 9.00
N THR A 66 4.70 -3.26 9.29
CA THR A 66 5.24 -3.07 10.65
C THR A 66 5.12 -1.63 11.14
N ASN A 67 5.51 -0.65 10.32
CA ASN A 67 5.44 0.75 10.70
C ASN A 67 4.02 1.29 10.80
N PRO A 68 3.09 0.98 9.87
CA PRO A 68 1.67 1.28 10.09
C PRO A 68 1.13 0.70 11.39
N ALA A 69 1.43 -0.57 11.72
CA ALA A 69 1.00 -1.18 12.96
C ALA A 69 1.55 -0.46 14.21
N LYS A 70 2.81 -0.02 14.17
CA LYS A 70 3.40 0.80 15.25
C LYS A 70 2.75 2.17 15.35
N LEU A 71 2.54 2.85 14.22
CA LEU A 71 1.95 4.18 14.16
C LEU A 71 0.54 4.21 14.75
N PHE A 72 -0.26 3.18 14.47
CA PHE A 72 -1.65 3.08 14.94
C PHE A 72 -1.79 2.29 16.26
N GLY A 73 -0.71 1.99 16.98
CA GLY A 73 -0.74 1.31 18.28
C GLY A 73 -1.21 -0.14 18.21
N MET A 74 -1.12 -0.80 17.06
CA MET A 74 -1.52 -2.20 16.87
C MET A 74 -0.36 -3.19 17.03
N TYR A 75 0.87 -2.71 17.02
CA TYR A 75 2.05 -3.55 17.22
C TYR A 75 2.18 -3.92 18.72
N PRO A 76 2.56 -5.18 19.12
CA PRO A 76 2.96 -6.29 18.28
C PRO A 76 1.82 -7.25 17.89
N ARG A 77 0.56 -6.92 18.21
CA ARG A 77 -0.58 -7.76 17.85
C ARG A 77 -0.70 -7.92 16.31
N LYS A 78 -0.40 -6.84 15.55
CA LYS A 78 -0.28 -6.82 14.09
C LYS A 78 1.08 -6.28 13.67
N GLY A 79 1.45 -6.49 12.40
CA GLY A 79 2.69 -5.97 11.81
C GLY A 79 3.95 -6.79 12.14
N THR A 80 3.80 -7.98 12.68
CA THR A 80 4.87 -8.95 12.91
C THR A 80 4.32 -10.39 12.88
N ILE A 81 5.19 -11.36 12.63
CA ILE A 81 4.90 -12.79 12.75
C ILE A 81 5.58 -13.26 14.03
N ALA A 82 4.80 -13.39 15.11
CA ALA A 82 5.29 -13.81 16.39
C ALA A 82 4.22 -14.59 17.17
N VAL A 83 4.62 -15.39 18.15
CA VAL A 83 3.67 -16.06 19.05
C VAL A 83 2.85 -15.02 19.81
N GLY A 84 1.52 -15.16 19.75
CA GLY A 84 0.57 -14.21 20.35
C GLY A 84 0.15 -13.04 19.45
N SER A 85 0.72 -12.92 18.26
CA SER A 85 0.23 -11.97 17.23
C SER A 85 -0.96 -12.56 16.47
N ASP A 86 -1.79 -11.68 15.89
CA ASP A 86 -2.87 -12.08 14.98
C ASP A 86 -2.28 -12.76 13.73
N ALA A 87 -2.97 -13.79 13.23
CA ALA A 87 -2.55 -14.53 12.04
C ALA A 87 -3.05 -13.89 10.72
N ASP A 88 -3.03 -12.57 10.63
CA ASP A 88 -3.31 -11.83 9.39
C ASP A 88 -2.07 -11.88 8.49
N LEU A 89 -2.00 -12.90 7.65
CA LEU A 89 -0.82 -13.23 6.87
C LEU A 89 -1.08 -13.05 5.36
N VAL A 90 -0.06 -12.59 4.65
CA VAL A 90 -0.03 -12.55 3.19
C VAL A 90 1.03 -13.52 2.68
N VAL A 91 0.63 -14.42 1.78
CA VAL A 91 1.55 -15.24 1.02
C VAL A 91 1.86 -14.51 -0.28
N TRP A 92 3.14 -14.20 -0.51
CA TRP A 92 3.58 -13.40 -1.63
C TRP A 92 4.33 -14.27 -2.66
N ASN A 93 3.78 -14.37 -3.87
CA ASN A 93 4.47 -14.98 -5.00
C ASN A 93 5.19 -13.90 -5.82
N ALA A 94 6.50 -13.82 -5.67
CA ALA A 94 7.33 -12.79 -6.30
C ALA A 94 7.43 -12.91 -7.82
N ASP A 95 7.15 -14.10 -8.39
CA ASP A 95 7.31 -14.40 -9.79
C ASP A 95 5.99 -14.39 -10.57
N GLU A 96 4.85 -14.27 -9.86
CA GLU A 96 3.55 -14.20 -10.51
C GLU A 96 3.39 -12.86 -11.23
N GLN A 97 3.05 -12.92 -12.51
CA GLN A 97 2.68 -11.74 -13.31
C GLN A 97 1.18 -11.82 -13.61
N ARG A 98 0.47 -10.77 -13.27
CA ARG A 98 -0.92 -10.56 -13.75
C ARG A 98 -0.88 -9.53 -14.87
N ILE A 99 -1.44 -9.92 -16.00
CA ILE A 99 -1.67 -9.07 -17.18
C ILE A 99 -3.06 -8.49 -17.10
#